data_f8681e69422831096393927eb1d9ebd5
#
_entry.id   f8681e69422831096393927eb1d9ebd5
#
_cell.length_a   1.000
_cell.length_b   1.000
_cell.length_c   1.000
_cell.angle_alpha   90.00
_cell.angle_beta   90.00
_cell.angle_gamma   90.00
#
_symmetry.space_group_name_H-M   'P 1'
#
loop_
_entity.id
_entity.type
_entity.pdbx_description
1 polymer ?
#
loop_
_entity_poly.entity_id
_entity_poly.type
_entity_poly.pdbx_seq_one_letter_code
_entity_poly.pdbx_strand_id
1 'polypeptide(L)'
;KTQRRILNKATEVAFSKDGLEIAFIAGGDAWIMDTELREPIQITNTSEEESEPVWSKDGNQLIFLSGQGGQEDLWKAERADNKKYWWQNKSFKLKRLTNDAETEYNLSLSPDGGSFGYFKDRGDFWVMDAKTQKTKRLFESWNSSQYDWSPDGKWIVYAVSDNDFNRDIWIRPIDGSKKPFNLSRHPDNEFSPRWSPDGKVIAFTGRRRDQEVDIFYVYLRAEDDQKNSRARKLAKALEKMQKSRPPKPATPPKPT
;
A
#
# COMPACT_ATOMS: atom_id res chain seq x y z
N LYS A 1 28.13 28.03 -12.35
CA LYS A 1 28.57 27.51 -11.02
C LYS A 1 27.58 26.48 -10.61
N THR A 2 27.95 25.21 -10.64
CA THR A 2 27.13 24.12 -10.12
C THR A 2 27.15 24.24 -8.59
N GLN A 3 26.04 24.60 -7.97
CA GLN A 3 25.90 24.51 -6.52
C GLN A 3 25.76 23.02 -6.15
N ARG A 4 26.74 22.50 -5.43
CA ARG A 4 26.61 21.16 -4.80
C ARG A 4 25.62 21.30 -3.66
N ARG A 5 24.43 20.72 -3.83
CA ARG A 5 23.46 20.56 -2.74
C ARG A 5 23.91 19.37 -1.89
N ILE A 6 24.21 19.60 -0.64
CA ILE A 6 24.55 18.51 0.30
C ILE A 6 23.22 18.04 0.91
N LEU A 7 22.81 16.83 0.58
CA LEU A 7 21.63 16.19 1.17
C LEU A 7 22.08 15.44 2.44
N ASN A 8 21.73 15.97 3.59
CA ASN A 8 22.12 15.39 4.88
C ASN A 8 21.12 14.36 5.41
N LYS A 9 19.90 14.29 4.84
CA LYS A 9 18.82 13.41 5.35
C LYS A 9 17.81 13.16 4.25
N ALA A 10 17.46 11.88 4.06
CA ALA A 10 16.24 11.48 3.37
C ALA A 10 15.11 11.38 4.39
N THR A 11 13.91 11.86 4.06
CA THR A 11 12.74 11.82 4.92
C THR A 11 11.89 10.58 4.68
N GLU A 12 11.83 10.14 3.43
CA GLU A 12 11.02 9.01 2.99
C GLU A 12 11.78 8.21 1.94
N VAL A 13 11.61 6.90 1.97
CA VAL A 13 12.37 5.98 1.11
C VAL A 13 11.45 4.88 0.60
N ALA A 14 11.51 4.60 -0.70
CA ALA A 14 10.83 3.50 -1.36
C ALA A 14 11.80 2.68 -2.20
N PHE A 15 11.86 1.38 -1.96
CA PHE A 15 12.66 0.45 -2.75
C PHE A 15 11.86 -0.05 -3.96
N SER A 16 12.53 -0.18 -5.09
CA SER A 16 11.99 -0.93 -6.23
C SER A 16 11.73 -2.39 -5.81
N LYS A 17 10.89 -3.10 -6.56
CA LYS A 17 10.48 -4.47 -6.22
C LYS A 17 11.65 -5.45 -6.09
N ASP A 18 12.71 -5.27 -6.87
CA ASP A 18 13.96 -6.06 -6.82
C ASP A 18 14.95 -5.55 -5.78
N GLY A 19 14.69 -4.40 -5.15
CA GLY A 19 15.54 -3.78 -4.15
C GLY A 19 16.80 -3.12 -4.70
N LEU A 20 16.93 -2.96 -6.03
CA LEU A 20 18.14 -2.44 -6.67
C LEU A 20 18.12 -0.94 -6.90
N GLU A 21 16.96 -0.32 -6.93
CA GLU A 21 16.77 1.12 -7.07
C GLU A 21 16.00 1.67 -5.86
N ILE A 22 16.39 2.86 -5.44
CA ILE A 22 15.82 3.52 -4.26
C ILE A 22 15.30 4.89 -4.71
N ALA A 23 14.00 5.12 -4.54
CA ALA A 23 13.41 6.45 -4.60
C ALA A 23 13.35 7.04 -3.20
N PHE A 24 13.64 8.31 -3.03
CA PHE A 24 13.60 8.97 -1.73
C PHE A 24 13.34 10.47 -1.87
N ILE A 25 12.86 11.07 -0.78
CA ILE A 25 12.63 12.50 -0.67
C ILE A 25 13.78 13.12 0.12
N ALA A 26 14.39 14.16 -0.41
CA ALA A 26 15.43 14.89 0.28
C ALA A 26 15.46 16.36 -0.16
N GLY A 27 15.45 17.26 0.82
CA GLY A 27 15.41 18.70 0.57
C GLY A 27 14.16 19.18 -0.17
N GLY A 28 13.03 18.48 0.01
CA GLY A 28 11.76 18.78 -0.63
C GLY A 28 11.59 18.16 -2.01
N ASP A 29 12.62 17.57 -2.60
CA ASP A 29 12.56 17.00 -3.94
C ASP A 29 12.60 15.47 -3.93
N ALA A 30 12.06 14.84 -4.99
CA ALA A 30 12.17 13.42 -5.24
C ALA A 30 13.49 13.08 -5.96
N TRP A 31 14.15 12.04 -5.48
CA TRP A 31 15.44 11.57 -5.97
C TRP A 31 15.40 10.07 -6.22
N ILE A 32 16.33 9.62 -7.04
CA ILE A 32 16.55 8.20 -7.34
C ILE A 32 18.03 7.87 -7.27
N MET A 33 18.39 6.68 -6.80
CA MET A 33 19.75 6.14 -6.90
C MET A 33 19.68 4.60 -7.00
N ASP A 34 20.78 4.01 -7.44
CA ASP A 34 21.00 2.58 -7.32
C ASP A 34 21.67 2.24 -5.97
N THR A 35 21.67 0.95 -5.62
CA THR A 35 22.17 0.48 -4.32
C THR A 35 23.69 0.31 -4.27
N GLU A 36 24.38 0.31 -5.43
CA GLU A 36 25.84 0.08 -5.52
C GLU A 36 26.62 1.37 -5.67
N LEU A 37 26.36 2.17 -6.73
CA LEU A 37 27.07 3.43 -6.97
C LEU A 37 26.64 4.51 -5.98
N ARG A 38 25.34 4.49 -5.60
CA ARG A 38 24.75 5.43 -4.65
C ARG A 38 24.92 6.90 -5.06
N GLU A 39 24.82 7.14 -6.37
CA GLU A 39 24.88 8.47 -6.96
C GLU A 39 23.45 8.99 -7.18
N PRO A 40 22.95 9.93 -6.35
CA PRO A 40 21.58 10.42 -6.46
C PRO A 40 21.35 11.21 -7.74
N ILE A 41 20.27 10.93 -8.43
CA ILE A 41 19.76 11.70 -9.58
C ILE A 41 18.45 12.35 -9.16
N GLN A 42 18.32 13.64 -9.35
CA GLN A 42 17.15 14.42 -9.03
C GLN A 42 16.05 14.19 -10.04
N ILE A 43 14.83 13.84 -9.57
CA ILE A 43 13.64 13.66 -10.40
C ILE A 43 12.87 14.97 -10.51
N THR A 44 12.62 15.63 -9.38
CA THR A 44 11.93 16.92 -9.30
C THR A 44 12.89 18.02 -8.89
N ASN A 45 12.57 19.25 -9.23
CA ASN A 45 13.30 20.44 -8.82
C ASN A 45 12.29 21.60 -8.76
N THR A 46 11.41 21.53 -7.78
CA THR A 46 10.32 22.47 -7.59
C THR A 46 10.57 23.35 -6.36
N SER A 47 9.74 24.37 -6.16
CA SER A 47 9.75 25.16 -4.91
C SER A 47 8.91 24.52 -3.81
N GLU A 48 8.09 23.55 -4.20
CA GLU A 48 7.14 22.84 -3.35
C GLU A 48 7.76 21.54 -2.80
N GLU A 49 7.14 20.96 -1.80
CA GLU A 49 7.59 19.70 -1.23
C GLU A 49 6.94 18.51 -1.91
N GLU A 50 7.75 17.50 -2.19
CA GLU A 50 7.30 16.16 -2.57
C GLU A 50 7.33 15.22 -1.37
N SER A 51 6.43 14.21 -1.38
CA SER A 51 6.29 13.22 -0.33
C SER A 51 5.77 11.88 -0.84
N GLU A 52 5.80 10.86 -0.01
CA GLU A 52 5.20 9.55 -0.20
C GLU A 52 5.53 8.87 -1.55
N PRO A 53 6.80 8.68 -1.91
CA PRO A 53 7.17 8.04 -3.15
C PRO A 53 6.77 6.55 -3.15
N VAL A 54 6.06 6.11 -4.19
CA VAL A 54 5.58 4.72 -4.34
C VAL A 54 5.86 4.24 -5.76
N TRP A 55 6.55 3.12 -5.89
CA TRP A 55 6.81 2.48 -7.16
C TRP A 55 5.57 1.79 -7.73
N SER A 56 5.37 1.86 -9.04
CA SER A 56 4.49 0.91 -9.72
C SER A 56 5.07 -0.51 -9.65
N LYS A 57 4.21 -1.52 -9.72
CA LYS A 57 4.62 -2.93 -9.60
C LYS A 57 5.66 -3.38 -10.64
N ASP A 58 5.62 -2.79 -11.82
CA ASP A 58 6.54 -3.06 -12.93
C ASP A 58 7.81 -2.20 -12.88
N GLY A 59 7.93 -1.28 -11.91
CA GLY A 59 9.06 -0.37 -11.75
C GLY A 59 9.18 0.70 -12.85
N ASN A 60 8.17 0.88 -13.70
CA ASN A 60 8.22 1.83 -14.81
C ASN A 60 7.75 3.22 -14.43
N GLN A 61 7.04 3.36 -13.31
CA GLN A 61 6.49 4.61 -12.81
C GLN A 61 6.83 4.78 -11.34
N LEU A 62 7.11 6.01 -10.94
CA LEU A 62 7.15 6.46 -9.56
C LEU A 62 5.98 7.40 -9.36
N ILE A 63 5.11 7.09 -8.42
CA ILE A 63 3.98 7.93 -8.01
C ILE A 63 4.38 8.58 -6.69
N PHE A 64 4.05 9.84 -6.51
CA PHE A 64 4.37 10.61 -5.31
C PHE A 64 3.36 11.74 -5.13
N LEU A 65 3.35 12.34 -3.97
CA LEU A 65 2.60 13.56 -3.71
C LEU A 65 3.49 14.77 -3.97
N SER A 66 2.90 15.86 -4.46
CA SER A 66 3.58 17.13 -4.66
C SER A 66 2.64 18.29 -4.40
N GLY A 67 3.11 19.28 -3.65
CA GLY A 67 2.42 20.54 -3.38
C GLY A 67 2.35 21.50 -4.57
N GLN A 68 2.86 21.11 -5.74
CA GLN A 68 2.87 21.94 -6.93
C GLN A 68 1.47 22.26 -7.42
N GLY A 69 1.03 23.47 -7.17
CA GLY A 69 -0.32 23.95 -7.51
C GLY A 69 -1.13 24.42 -6.31
N GLY A 70 -0.56 24.37 -5.11
CA GLY A 70 -1.11 24.96 -3.89
C GLY A 70 -1.65 23.96 -2.88
N GLN A 71 -1.89 22.71 -3.27
CA GLN A 71 -2.20 21.57 -2.41
C GLN A 71 -1.48 20.32 -2.88
N GLU A 72 -1.39 19.32 -2.02
CA GLU A 72 -0.78 18.04 -2.38
C GLU A 72 -1.69 17.26 -3.32
N ASP A 73 -1.14 16.91 -4.47
CA ASP A 73 -1.75 16.10 -5.51
C ASP A 73 -0.89 14.90 -5.84
N LEU A 74 -1.51 13.88 -6.43
CA LEU A 74 -0.80 12.74 -7.00
C LEU A 74 -0.09 13.14 -8.29
N TRP A 75 1.19 12.88 -8.33
CA TRP A 75 2.04 13.04 -9.50
C TRP A 75 2.68 11.72 -9.90
N LYS A 76 3.09 11.68 -11.14
CA LYS A 76 3.78 10.55 -11.73
C LYS A 76 5.07 11.00 -12.39
N ALA A 77 6.16 10.27 -12.15
CA ALA A 77 7.38 10.33 -12.92
C ALA A 77 7.55 9.07 -13.77
N GLU A 78 8.07 9.24 -14.98
CA GLU A 78 8.50 8.18 -15.89
C GLU A 78 9.89 8.52 -16.43
N ARG A 79 10.68 7.50 -16.76
CA ARG A 79 11.97 7.69 -17.41
C ARG A 79 11.80 8.33 -18.79
N ALA A 80 12.63 9.33 -19.12
CA ALA A 80 12.63 9.91 -20.45
C ALA A 80 13.11 8.90 -21.51
N ASP A 81 14.12 8.10 -21.16
CA ASP A 81 14.62 6.98 -21.95
C ASP A 81 14.31 5.66 -21.22
N ASN A 82 13.31 4.93 -21.66
CA ASN A 82 12.88 3.67 -21.07
C ASN A 82 13.82 2.48 -21.30
N LYS A 83 14.86 2.64 -22.15
CA LYS A 83 15.92 1.63 -22.38
C LYS A 83 17.00 1.68 -21.29
N LYS A 84 17.03 2.73 -20.50
CA LYS A 84 17.98 2.93 -19.40
C LYS A 84 17.30 2.68 -18.06
N TYR A 85 18.08 2.31 -17.05
CA TYR A 85 17.62 2.29 -15.67
C TYR A 85 17.32 3.70 -15.15
N TRP A 86 16.61 3.84 -14.08
CA TRP A 86 16.22 5.13 -13.54
C TRP A 86 17.43 6.02 -13.24
N TRP A 87 18.41 5.50 -12.52
CA TRP A 87 19.64 6.23 -12.15
C TRP A 87 20.55 6.61 -13.34
N GLN A 88 20.31 6.03 -14.51
CA GLN A 88 21.03 6.39 -15.75
C GLN A 88 20.32 7.49 -16.55
N ASN A 89 19.10 7.86 -16.18
CA ASN A 89 18.35 8.93 -16.82
C ASN A 89 18.77 10.29 -16.26
N LYS A 90 18.88 11.28 -17.13
CA LYS A 90 19.18 12.68 -16.75
C LYS A 90 17.95 13.57 -16.72
N SER A 91 16.80 13.05 -17.16
CA SER A 91 15.54 13.76 -17.19
C SER A 91 14.38 12.78 -17.06
N PHE A 92 13.26 13.27 -16.58
CA PHE A 92 12.05 12.48 -16.31
C PHE A 92 10.83 13.18 -16.89
N LYS A 93 9.81 12.41 -17.25
CA LYS A 93 8.51 12.92 -17.69
C LYS A 93 7.63 12.99 -16.46
N LEU A 94 7.26 14.19 -16.05
CA LEU A 94 6.38 14.44 -14.91
C LEU A 94 4.95 14.67 -15.41
N LYS A 95 3.97 14.11 -14.71
CA LYS A 95 2.55 14.30 -15.01
C LYS A 95 1.75 14.35 -13.73
N ARG A 96 0.95 15.40 -13.54
CA ARG A 96 -0.07 15.51 -12.50
C ARG A 96 -1.21 14.54 -12.79
N LEU A 97 -1.63 13.76 -11.81
CA LEU A 97 -2.68 12.74 -11.94
C LEU A 97 -4.01 13.20 -11.35
N THR A 98 -3.97 13.94 -10.25
CA THR A 98 -5.12 14.59 -9.63
C THR A 98 -4.97 16.10 -9.72
N ASN A 99 -6.06 16.82 -9.71
CA ASN A 99 -6.09 18.29 -9.81
C ASN A 99 -7.45 18.81 -9.33
N ASP A 100 -7.69 18.72 -8.05
CA ASP A 100 -8.88 19.26 -7.41
C ASP A 100 -8.49 20.12 -6.19
N ALA A 101 -9.45 20.58 -5.39
CA ALA A 101 -9.18 21.45 -4.24
C ALA A 101 -8.86 20.69 -2.96
N GLU A 102 -8.89 19.36 -3.00
CA GLU A 102 -8.68 18.48 -1.83
C GLU A 102 -7.23 18.03 -1.78
N THR A 103 -6.68 17.86 -0.57
CA THR A 103 -5.31 17.41 -0.35
C THR A 103 -5.28 15.88 -0.25
N GLU A 104 -4.41 15.23 -1.01
CA GLU A 104 -4.17 13.80 -0.93
C GLU A 104 -3.07 13.46 0.07
N TYR A 105 -3.18 12.27 0.70
CA TYR A 105 -2.18 11.76 1.64
C TYR A 105 -2.30 10.24 1.86
N ASN A 106 -1.29 9.64 2.47
CA ASN A 106 -1.18 8.22 2.82
C ASN A 106 -1.33 7.30 1.59
N LEU A 107 -0.52 7.59 0.58
CA LEU A 107 -0.46 6.86 -0.68
C LEU A 107 0.15 5.48 -0.51
N SER A 108 -0.48 4.47 -1.08
CA SER A 108 0.08 3.11 -1.14
C SER A 108 -0.33 2.37 -2.41
N LEU A 109 0.48 1.38 -2.80
CA LEU A 109 0.15 0.45 -3.89
C LEU A 109 -0.47 -0.83 -3.32
N SER A 110 -1.55 -1.30 -3.95
CA SER A 110 -2.10 -2.63 -3.64
C SER A 110 -1.08 -3.74 -3.91
N PRO A 111 -1.05 -4.85 -3.14
CA PRO A 111 -0.06 -5.92 -3.32
C PRO A 111 -0.08 -6.59 -4.69
N ASP A 112 -1.23 -6.62 -5.38
CA ASP A 112 -1.33 -7.09 -6.76
C ASP A 112 -0.82 -6.07 -7.78
N GLY A 113 -0.61 -4.80 -7.37
CA GLY A 113 -0.16 -3.69 -8.20
C GLY A 113 -1.23 -3.11 -9.11
N GLY A 114 -2.48 -3.48 -8.91
CA GLY A 114 -3.60 -3.05 -9.75
C GLY A 114 -4.16 -1.67 -9.39
N SER A 115 -3.92 -1.20 -8.16
CA SER A 115 -4.52 0.05 -7.67
C SER A 115 -3.59 0.79 -6.71
N PHE A 116 -3.68 2.11 -6.74
CA PHE A 116 -3.16 2.99 -5.69
C PHE A 116 -4.31 3.39 -4.77
N GLY A 117 -4.08 3.34 -3.46
CA GLY A 117 -5.00 3.83 -2.45
C GLY A 117 -4.44 5.08 -1.77
N TYR A 118 -5.29 6.02 -1.45
CA TYR A 118 -4.93 7.27 -0.79
C TYR A 118 -6.15 7.90 -0.12
N PHE A 119 -5.91 8.76 0.83
CA PHE A 119 -6.96 9.58 1.40
C PHE A 119 -7.05 10.94 0.75
N LYS A 120 -8.22 11.54 0.83
CA LYS A 120 -8.48 12.95 0.48
C LYS A 120 -9.13 13.68 1.64
N ASP A 121 -8.84 14.96 1.74
CA ASP A 121 -9.42 15.91 2.69
C ASP A 121 -9.39 15.37 4.13
N ARG A 122 -10.52 15.12 4.76
CA ARG A 122 -10.63 14.71 6.16
C ARG A 122 -10.40 13.21 6.39
N GLY A 123 -10.50 12.40 5.35
CA GLY A 123 -10.33 10.96 5.49
C GLY A 123 -11.11 10.11 4.50
N ASP A 124 -11.66 10.72 3.46
CA ASP A 124 -12.27 10.02 2.33
C ASP A 124 -11.25 9.12 1.65
N PHE A 125 -11.56 7.84 1.53
CA PHE A 125 -10.64 6.89 0.89
C PHE A 125 -10.94 6.71 -0.58
N TRP A 126 -9.93 6.94 -1.38
CA TRP A 126 -9.97 6.82 -2.82
C TRP A 126 -9.03 5.73 -3.33
N VAL A 127 -9.39 5.16 -4.45
CA VAL A 127 -8.53 4.27 -5.21
C VAL A 127 -8.39 4.76 -6.64
N MET A 128 -7.19 4.65 -7.18
CA MET A 128 -6.85 4.92 -8.57
C MET A 128 -6.43 3.61 -9.22
N ASP A 129 -7.04 3.24 -10.33
CA ASP A 129 -6.58 2.12 -11.17
C ASP A 129 -5.20 2.44 -11.75
N ALA A 130 -4.22 1.59 -11.50
CA ALA A 130 -2.82 1.84 -11.84
C ALA A 130 -2.59 1.95 -13.36
N LYS A 131 -3.42 1.30 -14.18
CA LYS A 131 -3.28 1.29 -15.63
C LYS A 131 -4.04 2.43 -16.30
N THR A 132 -5.31 2.61 -15.94
CA THR A 132 -6.20 3.57 -16.58
C THR A 132 -6.17 4.95 -15.94
N GLN A 133 -5.62 5.07 -14.71
CA GLN A 133 -5.57 6.27 -13.89
C GLN A 133 -6.98 6.82 -13.53
N LYS A 134 -8.02 5.99 -13.67
CA LYS A 134 -9.35 6.35 -13.21
C LYS A 134 -9.44 6.23 -11.70
N THR A 135 -10.03 7.24 -11.08
CA THR A 135 -10.20 7.32 -9.63
C THR A 135 -11.64 7.06 -9.23
N LYS A 136 -11.84 6.50 -8.05
CA LYS A 136 -13.16 6.37 -7.42
C LYS A 136 -13.04 6.43 -5.91
N ARG A 137 -14.01 7.06 -5.26
CA ARG A 137 -14.13 7.04 -3.81
C ARG A 137 -14.71 5.70 -3.36
N LEU A 138 -14.06 5.04 -2.41
CA LEU A 138 -14.56 3.82 -1.80
C LEU A 138 -15.43 4.08 -0.57
N PHE A 139 -15.02 4.99 0.31
CA PHE A 139 -15.83 5.39 1.45
C PHE A 139 -15.59 6.85 1.83
N GLU A 140 -16.55 7.41 2.52
CA GLU A 140 -16.47 8.74 3.14
C GLU A 140 -16.06 8.61 4.60
N SER A 141 -15.27 9.57 5.07
CA SER A 141 -14.95 9.71 6.47
C SER A 141 -14.77 11.19 6.82
N TRP A 142 -15.34 11.60 7.94
CA TRP A 142 -15.21 12.95 8.45
C TRP A 142 -13.94 13.16 9.30
N ASN A 143 -13.17 12.10 9.52
CA ASN A 143 -11.89 12.14 10.25
C ASN A 143 -10.88 11.18 9.63
N SER A 144 -9.62 11.35 10.02
CA SER A 144 -8.51 10.48 9.61
C SER A 144 -8.82 9.02 9.89
N SER A 145 -8.73 8.19 8.86
CA SER A 145 -8.96 6.75 8.89
C SER A 145 -7.64 5.98 8.76
N GLN A 146 -7.70 4.70 9.01
CA GLN A 146 -6.57 3.78 8.84
C GLN A 146 -7.03 2.63 7.95
N TYR A 147 -6.16 2.13 7.10
CA TYR A 147 -6.48 0.99 6.25
C TYR A 147 -5.28 0.07 6.03
N ASP A 148 -5.58 -1.11 5.51
CA ASP A 148 -4.59 -2.06 5.02
C ASP A 148 -5.17 -2.88 3.86
N TRP A 149 -4.31 -3.26 2.92
CA TRP A 149 -4.68 -4.08 1.78
C TRP A 149 -4.71 -5.56 2.13
N SER A 150 -5.68 -6.31 1.58
CA SER A 150 -5.56 -7.77 1.56
C SER A 150 -4.36 -8.21 0.73
N PRO A 151 -3.72 -9.34 1.04
CA PRO A 151 -2.54 -9.81 0.30
C PRO A 151 -2.77 -10.06 -1.20
N ASP A 152 -4.02 -10.28 -1.61
CA ASP A 152 -4.41 -10.42 -3.02
C ASP A 152 -4.75 -9.09 -3.70
N GLY A 153 -4.68 -7.96 -2.95
CA GLY A 153 -4.98 -6.63 -3.45
C GLY A 153 -6.45 -6.34 -3.76
N LYS A 154 -7.37 -7.26 -3.46
CA LYS A 154 -8.78 -7.14 -3.86
C LYS A 154 -9.69 -6.56 -2.80
N TRP A 155 -9.25 -6.51 -1.57
CA TRP A 155 -10.01 -6.02 -0.43
C TRP A 155 -9.19 -5.01 0.35
N ILE A 156 -9.90 -4.16 1.09
CA ILE A 156 -9.34 -3.36 2.16
C ILE A 156 -10.01 -3.69 3.48
N VAL A 157 -9.24 -3.62 4.56
CA VAL A 157 -9.71 -3.47 5.92
C VAL A 157 -9.44 -2.05 6.35
N TYR A 158 -10.36 -1.41 7.06
CA TYR A 158 -10.22 -0.03 7.47
C TYR A 158 -10.94 0.26 8.78
N ALA A 159 -10.47 1.28 9.49
CA ALA A 159 -11.07 1.79 10.72
C ALA A 159 -11.70 3.16 10.43
N VAL A 160 -12.97 3.30 10.67
CA VAL A 160 -13.71 4.54 10.46
C VAL A 160 -14.67 4.79 11.61
N SER A 161 -14.79 6.07 12.02
CA SER A 161 -15.72 6.48 13.06
C SER A 161 -17.12 6.75 12.48
N ASP A 162 -18.13 6.31 13.20
CA ASP A 162 -19.52 6.69 12.94
C ASP A 162 -19.85 8.07 13.54
N ASN A 163 -21.12 8.48 13.45
CA ASN A 163 -21.59 9.77 13.95
C ASN A 163 -21.62 9.87 15.48
N ASP A 164 -21.55 8.74 16.19
CA ASP A 164 -21.52 8.65 17.65
C ASP A 164 -20.07 8.58 18.18
N PHE A 165 -19.08 8.84 17.29
CA PHE A 165 -17.64 8.77 17.56
C PHE A 165 -17.13 7.36 17.90
N ASN A 166 -17.93 6.33 17.61
CA ASN A 166 -17.52 4.95 17.74
C ASN A 166 -16.75 4.50 16.50
N ARG A 167 -15.52 4.00 16.70
CA ARG A 167 -14.66 3.59 15.61
C ARG A 167 -14.63 2.07 15.49
N ASP A 168 -15.16 1.58 14.39
CA ASP A 168 -15.23 0.15 14.05
C ASP A 168 -14.27 -0.24 12.94
N ILE A 169 -13.94 -1.54 12.91
CA ILE A 169 -13.18 -2.17 11.83
C ILE A 169 -14.15 -2.70 10.78
N TRP A 170 -13.93 -2.26 9.55
CA TRP A 170 -14.73 -2.62 8.39
C TRP A 170 -13.90 -3.30 7.31
N ILE A 171 -14.53 -4.14 6.50
CA ILE A 171 -13.94 -4.71 5.29
C ILE A 171 -14.84 -4.46 4.08
N ARG A 172 -14.23 -4.28 2.91
CA ARG A 172 -14.94 -4.19 1.64
C ARG A 172 -14.06 -4.56 0.45
N PRO A 173 -14.63 -5.08 -0.66
CA PRO A 173 -13.90 -5.25 -1.90
C PRO A 173 -13.66 -3.90 -2.57
N ILE A 174 -12.52 -3.75 -3.23
CA ILE A 174 -12.17 -2.50 -3.93
C ILE A 174 -12.97 -2.28 -5.21
N ASP A 175 -13.50 -3.34 -5.82
CA ASP A 175 -14.33 -3.25 -7.02
C ASP A 175 -15.76 -2.78 -6.75
N GLY A 176 -16.19 -2.78 -5.48
CA GLY A 176 -17.54 -2.41 -5.07
C GLY A 176 -18.59 -3.53 -5.25
N SER A 177 -18.16 -4.75 -5.56
CA SER A 177 -19.05 -5.90 -5.80
C SER A 177 -19.90 -6.30 -4.61
N LYS A 178 -19.50 -5.92 -3.39
CA LYS A 178 -20.22 -6.19 -2.15
C LYS A 178 -20.29 -4.94 -1.28
N LYS A 179 -21.33 -4.85 -0.46
CA LYS A 179 -21.46 -3.81 0.56
C LYS A 179 -20.35 -3.95 1.62
N PRO A 180 -19.94 -2.86 2.26
CA PRO A 180 -19.04 -2.91 3.41
C PRO A 180 -19.62 -3.78 4.53
N PHE A 181 -18.75 -4.51 5.22
CA PHE A 181 -19.11 -5.32 6.36
C PHE A 181 -18.38 -4.84 7.61
N ASN A 182 -19.13 -4.51 8.66
CA ASN A 182 -18.58 -4.17 9.97
C ASN A 182 -18.12 -5.45 10.67
N LEU A 183 -16.81 -5.54 10.90
CA LEU A 183 -16.16 -6.74 11.44
C LEU A 183 -16.16 -6.77 12.96
N SER A 184 -15.95 -5.63 13.61
CA SER A 184 -15.76 -5.57 15.07
C SER A 184 -17.07 -5.44 15.83
N ARG A 185 -17.98 -4.60 15.37
CA ARG A 185 -19.30 -4.35 15.97
C ARG A 185 -19.24 -4.18 17.49
N HIS A 186 -18.33 -3.39 17.97
CA HIS A 186 -18.11 -3.18 19.39
C HIS A 186 -18.40 -1.71 19.77
N PRO A 187 -18.97 -1.44 20.95
CA PRO A 187 -19.31 -0.06 21.37
C PRO A 187 -18.10 0.80 21.77
N ASP A 188 -16.89 0.27 21.72
CA ASP A 188 -15.66 1.02 21.99
C ASP A 188 -14.79 1.08 20.72
N ASN A 189 -13.75 1.91 20.76
CA ASN A 189 -12.93 2.22 19.59
C ASN A 189 -11.91 1.15 19.26
N GLU A 190 -11.87 0.74 17.99
CA GLU A 190 -10.86 -0.14 17.42
C GLU A 190 -9.98 0.60 16.40
N PHE A 191 -8.70 0.17 16.32
CA PHE A 191 -7.67 0.86 15.55
C PHE A 191 -6.71 -0.11 14.86
N SER A 192 -5.91 0.45 13.95
CA SER A 192 -4.74 -0.20 13.35
C SER A 192 -5.03 -1.60 12.77
N PRO A 193 -6.06 -1.74 11.93
CA PRO A 193 -6.33 -3.03 11.31
C PRO A 193 -5.19 -3.47 10.40
N ARG A 194 -4.88 -4.78 10.43
CA ARG A 194 -3.84 -5.40 9.60
C ARG A 194 -4.29 -6.77 9.10
N TRP A 195 -4.04 -7.04 7.85
CA TRP A 195 -4.17 -8.37 7.27
C TRP A 195 -2.99 -9.26 7.64
N SER A 196 -3.25 -10.53 7.90
CA SER A 196 -2.18 -11.52 7.92
C SER A 196 -1.63 -11.75 6.51
N PRO A 197 -0.33 -12.07 6.34
CA PRO A 197 0.27 -12.28 5.02
C PRO A 197 -0.37 -13.41 4.21
N ASP A 198 -1.05 -14.36 4.86
CA ASP A 198 -1.78 -15.46 4.21
C ASP A 198 -3.25 -15.12 3.91
N GLY A 199 -3.70 -13.92 4.26
CA GLY A 199 -5.06 -13.43 4.01
C GLY A 199 -6.16 -14.09 4.83
N LYS A 200 -5.82 -14.85 5.89
CA LYS A 200 -6.80 -15.62 6.67
C LYS A 200 -7.29 -14.92 7.93
N VAL A 201 -6.52 -13.96 8.41
CA VAL A 201 -6.75 -13.28 9.68
C VAL A 201 -6.67 -11.78 9.48
N ILE A 202 -7.52 -11.05 10.17
CA ILE A 202 -7.39 -9.63 10.39
C ILE A 202 -7.12 -9.42 11.88
N ALA A 203 -6.05 -8.71 12.21
CA ALA A 203 -5.73 -8.25 13.55
C ALA A 203 -5.99 -6.76 13.68
N PHE A 204 -6.36 -6.30 14.85
CA PHE A 204 -6.58 -4.89 15.17
C PHE A 204 -6.38 -4.66 16.66
N THR A 205 -6.24 -3.42 17.06
CA THR A 205 -6.20 -3.02 18.47
C THR A 205 -7.53 -2.44 18.89
N GLY A 206 -7.91 -2.60 20.16
CA GLY A 206 -9.15 -2.04 20.68
C GLY A 206 -9.15 -1.98 22.19
N ARG A 207 -10.10 -1.21 22.74
CA ARG A 207 -10.37 -1.14 24.16
C ARG A 207 -11.64 -1.93 24.44
N ARG A 208 -11.56 -3.00 25.21
CA ARG A 208 -12.72 -3.81 25.61
C ARG A 208 -12.81 -4.03 27.11
N ARG A 209 -11.77 -3.61 27.83
CA ARG A 209 -11.70 -3.65 29.28
C ARG A 209 -11.00 -2.40 29.78
N ASP A 210 -11.72 -1.55 30.48
CA ASP A 210 -11.24 -0.30 31.06
C ASP A 210 -10.43 0.58 30.07
N GLN A 211 -9.23 0.97 30.46
CA GLN A 211 -8.34 1.80 29.62
C GLN A 211 -7.25 1.00 28.88
N GLU A 212 -7.27 -0.33 29.01
CA GLU A 212 -6.26 -1.18 28.38
C GLU A 212 -6.54 -1.37 26.89
N VAL A 213 -5.48 -1.30 26.09
CA VAL A 213 -5.52 -1.55 24.65
C VAL A 213 -4.96 -2.94 24.40
N ASP A 214 -5.81 -3.83 23.92
CA ASP A 214 -5.46 -5.20 23.58
C ASP A 214 -5.40 -5.42 22.06
N ILE A 215 -4.78 -6.52 21.66
CA ILE A 215 -4.78 -6.99 20.27
C ILE A 215 -5.87 -8.03 20.10
N PHE A 216 -6.78 -7.74 19.18
CA PHE A 216 -7.84 -8.65 18.76
C PHE A 216 -7.55 -9.19 17.37
N TYR A 217 -8.10 -10.36 17.06
CA TYR A 217 -8.04 -10.91 15.71
C TYR A 217 -9.28 -11.73 15.37
N VAL A 218 -9.57 -11.77 14.07
CA VAL A 218 -10.71 -12.50 13.52
C VAL A 218 -10.23 -13.38 12.39
N TYR A 219 -10.61 -14.66 12.41
CA TYR A 219 -10.47 -15.53 11.26
C TYR A 219 -11.57 -15.25 10.25
N LEU A 220 -11.22 -15.11 8.98
CA LEU A 220 -12.18 -14.79 7.91
C LEU A 220 -12.98 -16.01 7.44
N ARG A 221 -12.57 -17.21 7.83
CA ARG A 221 -13.26 -18.47 7.53
C ARG A 221 -13.48 -19.25 8.82
N ALA A 222 -14.71 -19.72 9.02
CA ALA A 222 -15.07 -20.54 10.19
C ALA A 222 -14.20 -21.81 10.32
N GLU A 223 -13.86 -22.44 9.19
CA GLU A 223 -12.97 -23.62 9.16
C GLU A 223 -11.56 -23.34 9.67
N ASP A 224 -11.05 -22.11 9.51
CA ASP A 224 -9.75 -21.71 10.05
C ASP A 224 -9.84 -21.35 11.53
N ASP A 225 -10.96 -20.81 11.98
CA ASP A 225 -11.22 -20.50 13.39
C ASP A 225 -11.37 -21.79 14.22
N GLN A 226 -12.04 -22.80 13.71
CA GLN A 226 -12.25 -24.08 14.39
C GLN A 226 -10.99 -24.95 14.52
N LYS A 227 -9.92 -24.67 13.78
CA LYS A 227 -8.65 -25.41 13.88
C LYS A 227 -7.98 -25.17 15.23
N ASN A 228 -7.67 -26.24 15.95
CA ASN A 228 -6.82 -26.14 17.13
C ASN A 228 -5.35 -25.87 16.76
N SER A 229 -4.53 -25.51 17.74
CA SER A 229 -3.10 -25.15 17.53
C SER A 229 -2.31 -26.28 16.86
N ARG A 230 -2.61 -27.55 17.17
CA ARG A 230 -1.93 -28.70 16.54
C ARG A 230 -2.30 -28.82 15.06
N ALA A 231 -3.57 -28.69 14.72
CA ALA A 231 -4.04 -28.73 13.33
C ALA A 231 -3.43 -27.61 12.47
N ARG A 232 -3.32 -26.39 13.02
CA ARG A 232 -2.66 -25.25 12.35
C ARG A 232 -1.18 -25.51 12.11
N LYS A 233 -0.46 -26.03 13.12
CA LYS A 233 0.97 -26.41 12.99
C LYS A 233 1.17 -27.53 11.97
N LEU A 234 0.27 -28.53 11.95
CA LEU A 234 0.31 -29.62 10.98
C LEU A 234 0.10 -29.11 9.55
N ALA A 235 -0.94 -28.29 9.32
CA ALA A 235 -1.20 -27.70 8.01
C ALA A 235 0.00 -26.89 7.50
N LYS A 236 0.63 -26.06 8.36
CA LYS A 236 1.83 -25.30 8.02
C LYS A 236 3.04 -26.18 7.72
N ALA A 237 3.22 -27.30 8.45
CA ALA A 237 4.29 -28.25 8.20
C ALA A 237 4.10 -28.96 6.85
N LEU A 238 2.88 -29.40 6.54
CA LEU A 238 2.55 -30.02 5.26
C LEU A 238 2.76 -29.06 4.08
N GLU A 239 2.32 -27.81 4.21
CA GLU A 239 2.56 -26.80 3.19
C GLU A 239 4.05 -26.55 2.91
N LYS A 240 4.87 -26.44 3.98
CA LYS A 240 6.34 -26.32 3.84
C LYS A 240 6.94 -27.53 3.15
N MET A 241 6.49 -28.75 3.51
CA MET A 241 6.99 -29.98 2.88
C MET A 241 6.61 -30.05 1.40
N GLN A 242 5.37 -29.67 1.03
CA GLN A 242 4.91 -29.63 -0.36
C GLN A 242 5.69 -28.61 -1.21
N LYS A 243 5.98 -27.42 -0.65
CA LYS A 243 6.81 -26.41 -1.33
C LYS A 243 8.26 -26.88 -1.54
N SER A 244 8.84 -27.57 -0.55
CA SER A 244 10.24 -28.04 -0.60
C SER A 244 10.39 -29.35 -1.36
N ARG A 245 9.35 -30.17 -1.42
CA ARG A 245 9.34 -31.49 -2.05
C ARG A 245 8.06 -31.65 -2.85
N PRO A 246 7.92 -30.98 -3.99
CA PRO A 246 6.72 -31.12 -4.81
C PRO A 246 6.51 -32.59 -5.20
N PRO A 247 5.28 -33.10 -5.23
CA PRO A 247 4.99 -34.47 -5.63
C PRO A 247 5.52 -34.69 -7.04
N LYS A 248 6.11 -35.88 -7.28
CA LYS A 248 6.54 -36.28 -8.63
C LYS A 248 5.33 -36.21 -9.58
N PRO A 249 5.49 -35.69 -10.79
CA PRO A 249 4.43 -35.73 -11.80
C PRO A 249 3.91 -37.15 -11.93
N ALA A 250 2.58 -37.30 -11.98
CA ALA A 250 1.97 -38.61 -12.21
C ALA A 250 2.52 -39.19 -13.53
N THR A 251 3.01 -40.40 -13.47
CA THR A 251 3.46 -41.11 -14.67
C THR A 251 2.26 -41.25 -15.63
N PRO A 252 2.36 -40.83 -16.89
CA PRO A 252 1.24 -41.00 -17.81
C PRO A 252 0.86 -42.49 -17.90
N PRO A 253 -0.42 -42.84 -18.02
CA PRO A 253 -0.85 -44.22 -18.17
C PRO A 253 -0.15 -44.81 -19.38
N LYS A 254 0.35 -46.05 -19.22
CA LYS A 254 0.93 -46.81 -20.35
C LYS A 254 -0.13 -46.93 -21.43
N PRO A 255 0.20 -46.69 -22.70
CA PRO A 255 -0.70 -46.94 -23.80
C PRO A 255 -1.03 -48.43 -23.82
N THR A 256 -2.33 -48.73 -23.78
CA THR A 256 -2.89 -50.05 -24.01
C THR A 256 -2.86 -50.37 -25.48
#